data_b1cd9dec9b80b27ab4c53a899f9b04ca
#
_entry.id   b1cd9dec9b80b27ab4c53a899f9b04ca
#
_cell.length_a   1.000
_cell.length_b   1.000
_cell.length_c   1.000
_cell.angle_alpha   90.00
_cell.angle_beta   90.00
_cell.angle_gamma   90.00
#
_symmetry.space_group_name_H-M   'P 1'
#
loop_
_entity.id
_entity.type
_entity.pdbx_description
1 polymer ?
#
loop_
_entity_poly.entity_id
_entity_poly.type
_entity_poly.pdbx_seq_one_letter_code
_entity_poly.pdbx_strand_id
1 'polypeptide(L)'
;GGESLAAREILKHRTVEVVDIIDLDPSIFQLAKNNADFKTINQNAALDPKVNLINDDAFSFLANNTLAYDIIISDLPDPNSEATAKLYTRQFFMLAKRSLAPDGKFITQSGEIYFSNTAFSCIVNTMKEVFDTVVPLHTYVPSFGDWGFVIGTSDRTKLKTAATESPIFSELKYLDKNATTQLFELPKDIAIVDTKINSLDNPVILNYFLNDWKKWKPDVKEGGI
;
A
#
# COMPACT_ATOMS: atom_id res chain seq x y z
N GLY A 1 -5.32 7.77 -3.64
CA GLY A 1 -6.00 8.15 -2.38
C GLY A 1 -6.79 9.44 -2.45
N GLY A 2 -6.65 10.22 -3.54
CA GLY A 2 -7.29 11.53 -3.68
C GLY A 2 -8.83 11.51 -3.64
N GLU A 3 -9.45 10.38 -3.94
CA GLU A 3 -10.91 10.15 -3.81
C GLU A 3 -11.38 10.11 -2.35
N SER A 4 -10.45 10.00 -1.37
CA SER A 4 -10.68 10.03 0.08
C SER A 4 -11.47 8.85 0.63
N LEU A 5 -11.45 7.69 -0.04
CA LEU A 5 -12.10 6.47 0.47
C LEU A 5 -11.34 5.89 1.67
N ALA A 6 -10.02 5.88 1.62
CA ALA A 6 -9.19 5.49 2.76
C ALA A 6 -9.42 6.42 3.97
N ALA A 7 -9.50 7.74 3.73
CA ALA A 7 -9.77 8.71 4.79
C ALA A 7 -11.13 8.46 5.47
N ARG A 8 -12.17 8.09 4.71
CA ARG A 8 -13.48 7.70 5.26
C ARG A 8 -13.34 6.59 6.31
N GLU A 9 -12.53 5.57 6.04
CA GLU A 9 -12.31 4.47 6.97
C GLU A 9 -11.43 4.89 8.14
N ILE A 10 -10.39 5.66 7.90
CA ILE A 10 -9.47 6.17 8.92
C ILE A 10 -10.21 7.06 9.93
N LEU A 11 -11.11 7.93 9.47
CA LEU A 11 -11.89 8.84 10.33
C LEU A 11 -12.88 8.13 11.27
N LYS A 12 -13.16 6.84 11.08
CA LYS A 12 -13.91 6.04 12.06
C LYS A 12 -13.14 5.84 13.37
N HIS A 13 -11.82 5.97 13.33
CA HIS A 13 -10.97 5.90 14.51
C HIS A 13 -10.96 7.26 15.23
N ARG A 14 -11.53 7.32 16.43
CA ARG A 14 -11.70 8.56 17.18
C ARG A 14 -10.40 9.24 17.61
N THR A 15 -9.32 8.47 17.69
CA THR A 15 -7.97 8.92 18.05
C THR A 15 -7.24 9.60 16.91
N VAL A 16 -7.76 9.54 15.68
CA VAL A 16 -7.18 10.23 14.53
C VAL A 16 -7.37 11.74 14.69
N GLU A 17 -6.27 12.47 14.61
CA GLU A 17 -6.25 13.93 14.72
C GLU A 17 -6.11 14.60 13.36
N VAL A 18 -5.22 14.07 12.50
CA VAL A 18 -4.91 14.61 11.17
C VAL A 18 -4.75 13.47 10.17
N VAL A 19 -5.20 13.70 8.95
CA VAL A 19 -5.00 12.83 7.79
C VAL A 19 -4.48 13.67 6.64
N ASP A 20 -3.24 13.48 6.24
CA ASP A 20 -2.67 14.10 5.04
C ASP A 20 -2.81 13.12 3.87
N ILE A 21 -3.48 13.55 2.82
CA ILE A 21 -3.65 12.79 1.57
C ILE A 21 -2.83 13.46 0.49
N ILE A 22 -1.84 12.73 -0.01
CA ILE A 22 -0.98 13.18 -1.10
C ILE A 22 -1.41 12.51 -2.39
N ASP A 23 -1.72 13.31 -3.39
CA ASP A 23 -2.05 12.81 -4.73
C ASP A 23 -1.47 13.73 -5.81
N LEU A 24 -1.02 13.13 -6.89
CA LEU A 24 -0.40 13.84 -8.01
C LEU A 24 -1.44 14.57 -8.88
N ASP A 25 -2.68 14.07 -8.91
CA ASP A 25 -3.75 14.64 -9.74
C ASP A 25 -4.71 15.53 -8.91
N PRO A 26 -4.64 16.86 -9.05
CA PRO A 26 -5.53 17.76 -8.33
C PRO A 26 -7.00 17.59 -8.73
N SER A 27 -7.27 17.02 -9.92
CA SER A 27 -8.64 16.81 -10.40
C SER A 27 -9.41 15.82 -9.54
N ILE A 28 -8.73 14.80 -9.01
CA ILE A 28 -9.36 13.81 -8.13
C ILE A 28 -9.84 14.45 -6.81
N PHE A 29 -9.10 15.44 -6.28
CA PHE A 29 -9.52 16.21 -5.12
C PHE A 29 -10.78 17.04 -5.41
N GLN A 30 -10.88 17.62 -6.61
CA GLN A 30 -12.08 18.36 -7.02
C GLN A 30 -13.29 17.42 -7.15
N LEU A 31 -13.11 16.23 -7.72
CA LEU A 31 -14.16 15.23 -7.77
C LEU A 31 -14.59 14.78 -6.37
N ALA A 32 -13.64 14.46 -5.49
CA ALA A 32 -13.92 14.03 -4.13
C ALA A 32 -14.73 15.05 -3.33
N LYS A 33 -14.47 16.36 -3.54
CA LYS A 33 -15.13 17.47 -2.83
C LYS A 33 -16.45 17.88 -3.44
N ASN A 34 -16.61 17.81 -4.76
CA ASN A 34 -17.69 18.51 -5.46
C ASN A 34 -18.69 17.57 -6.17
N ASN A 35 -18.26 16.38 -6.59
CA ASN A 35 -19.14 15.44 -7.26
C ASN A 35 -20.07 14.73 -6.26
N ALA A 36 -21.37 14.66 -6.56
CA ALA A 36 -22.38 14.12 -5.65
C ALA A 36 -22.17 12.63 -5.35
N ASP A 37 -21.79 11.84 -6.36
CA ASP A 37 -21.54 10.40 -6.22
C ASP A 37 -20.30 10.15 -5.36
N PHE A 38 -19.20 10.87 -5.62
CA PHE A 38 -17.99 10.79 -4.78
C PHE A 38 -18.25 11.19 -3.33
N LYS A 39 -19.01 12.26 -3.11
CA LYS A 39 -19.41 12.68 -1.74
C LYS A 39 -20.22 11.62 -1.03
N THR A 40 -21.07 10.92 -1.76
CA THR A 40 -21.88 9.82 -1.21
C THR A 40 -20.98 8.65 -0.79
N ILE A 41 -20.08 8.21 -1.67
CA ILE A 41 -19.24 7.04 -1.40
C ILE A 41 -18.12 7.32 -0.40
N ASN A 42 -17.53 8.53 -0.41
CA ASN A 42 -16.50 8.92 0.57
C ASN A 42 -17.09 9.51 1.87
N GLN A 43 -18.45 9.62 1.97
CA GLN A 43 -19.17 10.14 3.13
C GLN A 43 -18.68 11.53 3.56
N ASN A 44 -18.35 12.38 2.59
CA ASN A 44 -17.77 13.72 2.77
C ASN A 44 -16.40 13.74 3.48
N ALA A 45 -15.67 12.64 3.53
CA ALA A 45 -14.35 12.60 4.17
C ALA A 45 -13.37 13.63 3.59
N ALA A 46 -13.45 13.94 2.28
CA ALA A 46 -12.65 14.99 1.65
C ALA A 46 -12.94 16.41 2.17
N LEU A 47 -14.01 16.60 2.91
CA LEU A 47 -14.43 17.89 3.51
C LEU A 47 -14.26 17.89 5.03
N ASP A 48 -13.81 16.80 5.64
CA ASP A 48 -13.58 16.73 7.07
C ASP A 48 -12.42 17.66 7.47
N PRO A 49 -12.57 18.46 8.54
CA PRO A 49 -11.54 19.40 8.98
C PRO A 49 -10.21 18.75 9.40
N LYS A 50 -10.19 17.45 9.66
CA LYS A 50 -8.99 16.69 9.95
C LYS A 50 -8.23 16.27 8.68
N VAL A 51 -8.81 16.43 7.48
CA VAL A 51 -8.24 15.94 6.22
C VAL A 51 -7.62 17.07 5.43
N ASN A 52 -6.33 16.97 5.18
CA ASN A 52 -5.58 17.86 4.29
C ASN A 52 -5.37 17.16 2.95
N LEU A 53 -5.79 17.81 1.86
CA LEU A 53 -5.55 17.34 0.50
C LEU A 53 -4.36 18.10 -0.08
N ILE A 54 -3.27 17.38 -0.34
CA ILE A 54 -1.97 17.94 -0.74
C ILE A 54 -1.64 17.46 -2.14
N ASN A 55 -1.58 18.40 -3.10
CA ASN A 55 -1.21 18.07 -4.47
C ASN A 55 0.32 18.08 -4.61
N ASP A 56 0.92 16.90 -4.57
CA ASP A 56 2.37 16.70 -4.70
C ASP A 56 2.68 15.28 -5.18
N ASP A 57 3.91 15.08 -5.68
CA ASP A 57 4.49 13.76 -5.91
C ASP A 57 4.87 13.12 -4.56
N ALA A 58 4.41 11.90 -4.31
CA ALA A 58 4.62 11.23 -3.03
C ALA A 58 6.11 11.08 -2.65
N PHE A 59 6.99 10.87 -3.64
CA PHE A 59 8.44 10.80 -3.40
C PHE A 59 8.98 12.17 -2.97
N SER A 60 8.60 13.24 -3.68
CA SER A 60 9.00 14.62 -3.38
C SER A 60 8.47 15.07 -2.03
N PHE A 61 7.20 14.77 -1.74
CA PHE A 61 6.59 15.05 -0.44
C PHE A 61 7.38 14.43 0.71
N LEU A 62 7.64 13.12 0.65
CA LEU A 62 8.42 12.43 1.69
C LEU A 62 9.88 12.92 1.76
N ALA A 63 10.48 13.31 0.63
CA ALA A 63 11.84 13.85 0.61
C ALA A 63 11.95 15.16 1.39
N ASN A 64 10.93 16.02 1.33
CA ASN A 64 10.87 17.34 1.97
C ASN A 64 10.13 17.33 3.32
N ASN A 65 9.52 16.19 3.70
CA ASN A 65 8.73 16.10 4.91
C ASN A 65 9.56 16.26 6.19
N THR A 66 9.03 17.03 7.13
CA THR A 66 9.60 17.26 8.47
C THR A 66 8.69 16.79 9.60
N LEU A 67 7.48 16.32 9.27
CA LEU A 67 6.51 15.80 10.23
C LEU A 67 6.79 14.33 10.53
N ALA A 68 6.34 13.87 11.68
CA ALA A 68 6.34 12.46 12.05
C ALA A 68 4.90 11.93 12.05
N TYR A 69 4.68 10.83 11.32
CA TYR A 69 3.39 10.15 11.20
C TYR A 69 3.37 8.86 12.02
N ASP A 70 2.26 8.59 12.69
CA ASP A 70 2.03 7.29 13.34
C ASP A 70 1.82 6.18 12.32
N ILE A 71 1.14 6.50 11.20
CA ILE A 71 0.86 5.56 10.12
C ILE A 71 1.05 6.25 8.77
N ILE A 72 1.78 5.58 7.87
CA ILE A 72 1.87 5.95 6.46
C ILE A 72 1.29 4.81 5.63
N ILE A 73 0.27 5.10 4.83
CA ILE A 73 -0.37 4.15 3.92
C ILE A 73 0.01 4.53 2.49
N SER A 74 0.70 3.63 1.80
CA SER A 74 1.17 3.77 0.43
C SER A 74 0.34 2.87 -0.48
N ASP A 75 -0.82 3.39 -0.91
CA ASP A 75 -1.70 2.74 -1.88
C ASP A 75 -1.47 3.38 -3.26
N LEU A 76 -0.42 2.93 -3.92
CA LEU A 76 0.12 3.50 -5.16
C LEU A 76 -0.07 2.51 -6.32
N PRO A 77 -0.04 2.97 -7.58
CA PRO A 77 -0.14 2.08 -8.74
C PRO A 77 0.95 1.02 -8.75
N ASP A 78 0.65 -0.14 -9.38
CA ASP A 78 1.63 -1.21 -9.60
C ASP A 78 2.92 -0.72 -10.28
N PRO A 79 4.07 -1.39 -10.04
CA PRO A 79 5.37 -1.00 -10.59
C PRO A 79 5.50 -1.37 -12.08
N ASN A 80 4.55 -0.94 -12.91
CA ASN A 80 4.44 -1.27 -14.33
C ASN A 80 5.14 -0.26 -15.26
N SER A 81 5.76 0.75 -14.70
CA SER A 81 6.53 1.80 -15.38
C SER A 81 7.68 2.27 -14.50
N GLU A 82 8.68 2.97 -15.07
CA GLU A 82 9.77 3.57 -14.28
C GLU A 82 9.23 4.58 -13.26
N ALA A 83 8.22 5.35 -13.65
CA ALA A 83 7.60 6.35 -12.79
C ALA A 83 6.95 5.75 -11.54
N THR A 84 6.34 4.58 -11.65
CA THR A 84 5.73 3.87 -10.51
C THR A 84 6.74 2.98 -9.79
N ALA A 85 7.69 2.37 -10.49
CA ALA A 85 8.72 1.50 -9.90
C ALA A 85 9.61 2.25 -8.87
N LYS A 86 9.82 3.58 -9.03
CA LYS A 86 10.56 4.42 -8.08
C LYS A 86 9.92 4.43 -6.68
N LEU A 87 8.61 4.26 -6.59
CA LEU A 87 7.81 4.29 -5.36
C LEU A 87 7.91 2.99 -4.54
N TYR A 88 8.63 1.98 -5.06
CA TYR A 88 8.91 0.71 -4.42
C TYR A 88 10.42 0.50 -4.19
N THR A 89 11.21 1.58 -4.26
CA THR A 89 12.66 1.51 -4.07
C THR A 89 13.05 1.60 -2.60
N ARG A 90 14.24 1.07 -2.28
CA ARG A 90 14.86 1.24 -0.98
C ARG A 90 14.88 2.71 -0.53
N GLN A 91 15.18 3.64 -1.46
CA GLN A 91 15.22 5.08 -1.17
C GLN A 91 13.85 5.61 -0.76
N PHE A 92 12.78 5.23 -1.45
CA PHE A 92 11.42 5.61 -1.08
C PHE A 92 11.05 5.09 0.32
N PHE A 93 11.33 3.83 0.59
CA PHE A 93 11.07 3.24 1.91
C PHE A 93 11.91 3.87 3.03
N MET A 94 13.16 4.30 2.74
CA MET A 94 13.97 5.07 3.70
C MET A 94 13.34 6.44 4.02
N LEU A 95 12.80 7.13 3.01
CA LEU A 95 12.08 8.40 3.19
C LEU A 95 10.81 8.19 4.03
N ALA A 96 10.06 7.13 3.74
CA ALA A 96 8.88 6.77 4.52
C ALA A 96 9.27 6.45 5.98
N LYS A 97 10.30 5.61 6.22
CA LYS A 97 10.79 5.31 7.58
C LYS A 97 11.20 6.56 8.34
N ARG A 98 11.92 7.50 7.69
CA ARG A 98 12.33 8.78 8.29
C ARG A 98 11.13 9.64 8.72
N SER A 99 10.02 9.52 8.00
CA SER A 99 8.78 10.27 8.25
C SER A 99 7.85 9.58 9.26
N LEU A 100 8.24 8.44 9.83
CA LEU A 100 7.48 7.76 10.89
C LEU A 100 7.89 8.23 12.27
N ALA A 101 6.92 8.29 13.18
CA ALA A 101 7.17 8.33 14.62
C ALA A 101 7.91 7.05 15.07
N PRO A 102 8.52 7.02 16.27
CA PRO A 102 9.34 5.88 16.74
C PRO A 102 8.63 4.51 16.62
N ASP A 103 7.35 4.45 16.95
CA ASP A 103 6.53 3.23 16.88
C ASP A 103 5.62 3.20 15.65
N GLY A 104 5.86 4.10 14.70
CA GLY A 104 5.06 4.27 13.50
C GLY A 104 5.13 3.07 12.56
N LYS A 105 4.12 2.94 11.72
CA LYS A 105 3.98 1.84 10.78
C LYS A 105 3.80 2.35 9.37
N PHE A 106 4.57 1.79 8.46
CA PHE A 106 4.41 1.98 7.02
C PHE A 106 3.71 0.75 6.45
N ILE A 107 2.69 0.96 5.63
CA ILE A 107 2.05 -0.12 4.88
C ILE A 107 2.02 0.26 3.40
N THR A 108 2.36 -0.68 2.52
CA THR A 108 2.23 -0.52 1.08
C THR A 108 1.42 -1.66 0.48
N GLN A 109 0.61 -1.34 -0.54
CA GLN A 109 0.10 -2.36 -1.45
C GLN A 109 1.29 -3.01 -2.19
N SER A 110 1.14 -4.25 -2.63
CA SER A 110 2.23 -5.01 -3.25
C SER A 110 1.79 -5.90 -4.40
N GLY A 111 0.64 -5.59 -4.99
CA GLY A 111 0.10 -6.30 -6.14
C GLY A 111 -0.52 -7.65 -5.80
N GLU A 112 -0.86 -8.40 -6.83
CA GLU A 112 -1.41 -9.74 -6.72
C GLU A 112 -0.30 -10.74 -6.42
N ILE A 113 -0.44 -11.52 -5.33
CA ILE A 113 0.65 -12.31 -4.77
C ILE A 113 0.95 -13.61 -5.53
N TYR A 114 -0.01 -14.14 -6.28
CA TYR A 114 0.15 -15.36 -7.05
C TYR A 114 0.70 -15.08 -8.46
N PHE A 115 0.05 -14.17 -9.19
CA PHE A 115 0.44 -13.87 -10.57
C PHE A 115 1.71 -13.01 -10.68
N SER A 116 2.00 -12.17 -9.67
CA SER A 116 3.21 -11.34 -9.63
C SER A 116 4.09 -11.59 -8.41
N ASN A 117 4.27 -12.86 -8.04
CA ASN A 117 5.00 -13.28 -6.84
C ASN A 117 6.45 -12.78 -6.78
N THR A 118 7.16 -12.70 -7.91
CA THR A 118 8.54 -12.20 -7.90
C THR A 118 8.57 -10.71 -7.58
N ALA A 119 7.64 -9.92 -8.11
CA ALA A 119 7.53 -8.49 -7.78
C ALA A 119 7.10 -8.29 -6.32
N PHE A 120 6.12 -9.06 -5.83
CA PHE A 120 5.72 -9.09 -4.42
C PHE A 120 6.90 -9.39 -3.50
N SER A 121 7.66 -10.45 -3.80
CA SER A 121 8.86 -10.83 -3.04
C SER A 121 9.92 -9.75 -3.06
N CYS A 122 10.09 -9.05 -4.19
CA CYS A 122 11.02 -7.94 -4.32
C CYS A 122 10.66 -6.78 -3.40
N ILE A 123 9.36 -6.45 -3.26
CA ILE A 123 8.89 -5.42 -2.31
C ILE A 123 9.23 -5.86 -0.87
N VAL A 124 8.89 -7.09 -0.49
CA VAL A 124 9.18 -7.64 0.84
C VAL A 124 10.68 -7.58 1.14
N ASN A 125 11.52 -8.04 0.21
CA ASN A 125 12.98 -8.08 0.41
C ASN A 125 13.58 -6.67 0.46
N THR A 126 13.08 -5.74 -0.38
CA THR A 126 13.53 -4.35 -0.35
C THR A 126 13.14 -3.65 0.95
N MET A 127 11.96 -3.93 1.48
CA MET A 127 11.53 -3.38 2.78
C MET A 127 12.36 -3.93 3.94
N LYS A 128 12.81 -5.21 3.90
CA LYS A 128 13.69 -5.80 4.91
C LYS A 128 15.05 -5.12 5.02
N GLU A 129 15.53 -4.46 3.96
CA GLU A 129 16.75 -3.65 4.01
C GLU A 129 16.56 -2.33 4.78
N VAL A 130 15.32 -1.94 5.03
CA VAL A 130 15.00 -0.63 5.62
C VAL A 130 14.37 -0.76 7.01
N PHE A 131 13.42 -1.67 7.20
CA PHE A 131 12.65 -1.82 8.43
C PHE A 131 13.15 -3.00 9.26
N ASP A 132 13.13 -2.86 10.59
CA ASP A 132 13.55 -3.92 11.52
C ASP A 132 12.57 -5.08 11.58
N THR A 133 11.30 -4.78 11.32
CA THR A 133 10.21 -5.77 11.25
C THR A 133 9.45 -5.56 9.94
N VAL A 134 9.32 -6.60 9.14
CA VAL A 134 8.58 -6.61 7.88
C VAL A 134 7.62 -7.78 7.88
N VAL A 135 6.34 -7.50 7.68
CA VAL A 135 5.28 -8.52 7.71
C VAL A 135 4.47 -8.43 6.42
N PRO A 136 4.54 -9.45 5.55
CA PRO A 136 3.65 -9.55 4.41
C PRO A 136 2.24 -9.94 4.87
N LEU A 137 1.25 -9.40 4.18
CA LEU A 137 -0.18 -9.65 4.37
C LEU A 137 -0.82 -9.94 3.03
N HIS A 138 -1.98 -10.57 3.06
CA HIS A 138 -2.80 -10.69 1.86
C HIS A 138 -4.29 -10.70 2.18
N THR A 139 -5.11 -10.39 1.19
CA THR A 139 -6.56 -10.54 1.26
C THR A 139 -7.15 -10.65 -0.13
N TYR A 140 -8.24 -11.42 -0.25
CA TYR A 140 -8.96 -11.49 -1.51
C TYR A 140 -9.73 -10.18 -1.77
N VAL A 141 -9.41 -9.53 -2.89
CA VAL A 141 -10.11 -8.35 -3.40
C VAL A 141 -10.88 -8.76 -4.66
N PRO A 142 -12.22 -8.69 -4.68
CA PRO A 142 -13.03 -9.25 -5.77
C PRO A 142 -12.64 -8.80 -7.18
N SER A 143 -12.14 -7.58 -7.33
CA SER A 143 -11.74 -7.01 -8.62
C SER A 143 -10.29 -7.32 -9.02
N PHE A 144 -9.44 -7.79 -8.08
CA PHE A 144 -7.99 -7.86 -8.26
C PHE A 144 -7.40 -9.24 -7.92
N GLY A 145 -8.15 -10.14 -7.28
CA GLY A 145 -7.64 -11.44 -6.83
C GLY A 145 -7.07 -11.41 -5.42
N ASP A 146 -6.05 -12.22 -5.16
CA ASP A 146 -5.40 -12.32 -3.84
C ASP A 146 -4.33 -11.23 -3.71
N TRP A 147 -4.74 -10.11 -3.12
CA TRP A 147 -3.96 -8.87 -3.12
C TRP A 147 -3.03 -8.78 -1.91
N GLY A 148 -1.77 -8.48 -2.19
CA GLY A 148 -0.72 -8.38 -1.20
C GLY A 148 -0.57 -6.98 -0.61
N PHE A 149 -0.15 -6.96 0.66
CA PHE A 149 0.30 -5.77 1.37
C PHE A 149 1.57 -6.11 2.16
N VAL A 150 2.38 -5.12 2.46
CA VAL A 150 3.56 -5.30 3.30
C VAL A 150 3.61 -4.21 4.36
N ILE A 151 3.68 -4.61 5.63
CA ILE A 151 3.92 -3.68 6.74
C ILE A 151 5.39 -3.65 7.08
N GLY A 152 5.95 -2.44 7.23
CA GLY A 152 7.27 -2.18 7.76
C GLY A 152 7.21 -1.30 9.00
N THR A 153 7.99 -1.63 10.04
CA THR A 153 8.10 -0.85 11.27
C THR A 153 9.46 -1.05 11.92
N SER A 154 9.87 -0.11 12.77
CA SER A 154 11.01 -0.30 13.69
C SER A 154 10.59 -0.94 15.01
N ASP A 155 9.30 -1.02 15.29
CA ASP A 155 8.76 -1.72 16.44
C ASP A 155 8.94 -3.24 16.29
N ARG A 156 9.55 -3.87 17.30
CA ARG A 156 9.78 -5.32 17.33
C ARG A 156 8.61 -6.10 17.93
N THR A 157 7.48 -5.44 18.23
CA THR A 157 6.28 -6.13 18.71
C THR A 157 5.73 -7.05 17.63
N LYS A 158 5.11 -8.14 18.08
CA LYS A 158 4.47 -9.10 17.16
C LYS A 158 3.21 -8.48 16.59
N LEU A 159 3.31 -7.83 15.43
CA LEU A 159 2.20 -7.16 14.73
C LEU A 159 0.97 -8.08 14.59
N LYS A 160 1.18 -9.35 14.21
CA LYS A 160 0.09 -10.33 14.12
C LYS A 160 -0.67 -10.45 15.43
N THR A 161 0.04 -10.66 16.55
CA THR A 161 -0.58 -10.80 17.88
C THR A 161 -1.33 -9.52 18.26
N ALA A 162 -0.70 -8.36 18.10
CA ALA A 162 -1.33 -7.08 18.40
C ALA A 162 -2.60 -6.85 17.55
N ALA A 163 -2.57 -7.13 16.24
CA ALA A 163 -3.72 -6.96 15.36
C ALA A 163 -4.87 -7.91 15.72
N THR A 164 -4.58 -9.17 16.06
CA THR A 164 -5.61 -10.16 16.38
C THR A 164 -6.19 -10.01 17.79
N GLU A 165 -5.48 -9.35 18.69
CA GLU A 165 -5.93 -9.03 20.07
C GLU A 165 -6.61 -7.67 20.17
N SER A 166 -6.42 -6.79 19.17
CA SER A 166 -7.06 -5.48 19.14
C SER A 166 -8.58 -5.57 18.95
N PRO A 167 -9.35 -4.66 19.56
CA PRO A 167 -10.79 -4.58 19.32
C PRO A 167 -11.08 -4.32 17.85
N ILE A 168 -11.96 -5.13 17.27
CA ILE A 168 -12.45 -4.92 15.90
C ILE A 168 -13.77 -4.15 16.00
N PHE A 169 -13.89 -3.08 15.21
CA PHE A 169 -15.12 -2.30 15.18
C PHE A 169 -16.27 -3.13 14.60
N SER A 170 -17.42 -3.12 15.29
CA SER A 170 -18.62 -3.87 14.90
C SER A 170 -19.21 -3.40 13.56
N GLU A 171 -18.90 -2.19 13.14
CA GLU A 171 -19.39 -1.60 11.89
C GLU A 171 -18.63 -2.03 10.65
N LEU A 172 -17.49 -2.74 10.79
CA LEU A 172 -16.72 -3.25 9.67
C LEU A 172 -17.47 -4.40 8.99
N LYS A 173 -17.64 -4.29 7.67
CA LYS A 173 -18.40 -5.28 6.89
C LYS A 173 -17.60 -6.55 6.57
N TYR A 174 -16.29 -6.43 6.49
CA TYR A 174 -15.41 -7.51 6.05
C TYR A 174 -14.54 -8.06 7.19
N LEU A 175 -13.93 -7.17 7.98
CA LEU A 175 -12.98 -7.59 9.00
C LEU A 175 -13.71 -8.04 10.26
N ASP A 176 -13.47 -9.31 10.61
CA ASP A 176 -13.70 -9.90 11.92
C ASP A 176 -12.39 -10.48 12.46
N LYS A 177 -12.43 -11.15 13.59
CA LYS A 177 -11.23 -11.76 14.18
C LYS A 177 -10.61 -12.85 13.29
N ASN A 178 -11.43 -13.62 12.58
CA ASN A 178 -10.95 -14.68 11.69
C ASN A 178 -10.33 -14.07 10.44
N ALA A 179 -11.01 -13.14 9.77
CA ALA A 179 -10.49 -12.43 8.61
C ALA A 179 -9.19 -11.70 8.95
N THR A 180 -9.11 -11.03 10.12
CA THR A 180 -7.88 -10.36 10.57
C THR A 180 -6.74 -11.36 10.76
N THR A 181 -7.00 -12.54 11.33
CA THR A 181 -5.97 -13.57 11.48
C THR A 181 -5.48 -14.08 10.12
N GLN A 182 -6.39 -14.30 9.18
CA GLN A 182 -6.07 -14.78 7.84
C GLN A 182 -5.22 -13.80 7.03
N LEU A 183 -5.33 -12.49 7.25
CA LEU A 183 -4.46 -11.51 6.58
C LEU A 183 -2.97 -11.84 6.71
N PHE A 184 -2.56 -12.44 7.83
CA PHE A 184 -1.17 -12.74 8.17
C PHE A 184 -0.70 -14.14 7.75
N GLU A 185 -1.55 -14.94 7.12
CA GLU A 185 -1.27 -16.35 6.79
C GLU A 185 -1.18 -16.53 5.28
N LEU A 186 -0.01 -16.28 4.71
CA LEU A 186 0.20 -16.51 3.29
C LEU A 186 -0.13 -17.97 2.93
N PRO A 187 -0.79 -18.21 1.78
CA PRO A 187 -1.01 -19.55 1.26
C PRO A 187 0.29 -20.35 1.18
N LYS A 188 0.22 -21.65 1.43
CA LYS A 188 1.42 -22.53 1.51
C LYS A 188 2.24 -22.55 0.21
N ASP A 189 1.59 -22.32 -0.92
CA ASP A 189 2.19 -22.30 -2.26
C ASP A 189 2.73 -20.91 -2.64
N ILE A 190 2.51 -19.91 -1.78
CA ILE A 190 3.07 -18.56 -1.93
C ILE A 190 4.28 -18.41 -1.01
N ALA A 191 5.47 -18.60 -1.58
CA ALA A 191 6.73 -18.38 -0.86
C ALA A 191 7.33 -17.02 -1.25
N ILE A 192 7.95 -16.35 -0.27
CA ILE A 192 8.82 -15.20 -0.56
C ILE A 192 10.11 -15.75 -1.17
N VAL A 193 10.33 -15.47 -2.44
CA VAL A 193 11.52 -15.89 -3.18
C VAL A 193 12.65 -14.87 -3.03
N ASP A 194 13.88 -15.33 -3.21
CA ASP A 194 15.04 -14.44 -3.24
C ASP A 194 15.03 -13.54 -4.49
N THR A 195 15.29 -12.27 -4.29
CA THR A 195 15.30 -11.24 -5.33
C THR A 195 16.40 -10.22 -5.09
N LYS A 196 16.80 -9.52 -6.13
CA LYS A 196 17.61 -8.31 -5.95
C LYS A 196 16.78 -7.21 -5.29
N ILE A 197 17.47 -6.33 -4.59
CA ILE A 197 16.87 -5.15 -3.96
C ILE A 197 16.53 -4.11 -5.04
N ASN A 198 15.32 -3.58 -4.97
CA ASN A 198 14.90 -2.52 -5.87
C ASN A 198 15.44 -1.17 -5.37
N SER A 199 16.17 -0.46 -6.21
CA SER A 199 16.74 0.85 -5.88
C SER A 199 16.68 1.78 -7.09
N LEU A 200 16.89 3.10 -6.88
CA LEU A 200 16.85 4.09 -7.97
C LEU A 200 17.93 3.83 -9.02
N ASP A 201 19.08 3.32 -8.62
CA ASP A 201 20.20 2.97 -9.49
C ASP A 201 20.07 1.56 -10.09
N ASN A 202 19.17 0.73 -9.56
CA ASN A 202 18.92 -0.63 -10.04
C ASN A 202 17.41 -0.97 -9.92
N PRO A 203 16.56 -0.43 -10.81
CA PRO A 203 15.09 -0.57 -10.73
C PRO A 203 14.62 -1.94 -11.25
N VAL A 204 14.93 -3.01 -10.54
CA VAL A 204 14.66 -4.39 -10.97
C VAL A 204 13.18 -4.79 -10.91
N ILE A 205 12.38 -4.13 -10.05
CA ILE A 205 10.99 -4.52 -9.81
C ILE A 205 10.12 -4.43 -11.07
N LEU A 206 10.37 -3.43 -11.92
CA LEU A 206 9.65 -3.28 -13.18
C LEU A 206 9.81 -4.54 -14.05
N ASN A 207 11.03 -5.05 -14.16
CA ASN A 207 11.30 -6.25 -14.94
C ASN A 207 10.67 -7.50 -14.30
N TYR A 208 10.67 -7.61 -12.97
CA TYR A 208 10.02 -8.71 -12.27
C TYR A 208 8.51 -8.67 -12.52
N PHE A 209 7.87 -7.52 -12.35
CA PHE A 209 6.44 -7.34 -12.59
C PHE A 209 6.05 -7.71 -14.04
N LEU A 210 6.74 -7.14 -15.03
CA LEU A 210 6.45 -7.42 -16.45
C LEU A 210 6.68 -8.87 -16.82
N ASN A 211 7.74 -9.51 -16.30
CA ASN A 211 8.03 -10.91 -16.57
C ASN A 211 7.05 -11.87 -15.88
N ASP A 212 6.60 -11.55 -14.68
CA ASP A 212 5.59 -12.34 -13.99
C ASP A 212 4.27 -12.34 -14.79
N TRP A 213 3.79 -11.18 -15.22
CA TRP A 213 2.55 -11.09 -16.01
C TRP A 213 2.65 -11.72 -17.39
N LYS A 214 3.84 -11.75 -18.02
CA LYS A 214 4.05 -12.45 -19.30
C LYS A 214 3.76 -13.95 -19.21
N LYS A 215 4.00 -14.60 -18.08
CA LYS A 215 3.73 -16.04 -17.88
C LYS A 215 2.26 -16.39 -18.01
N TRP A 216 1.37 -15.42 -17.76
CA TRP A 216 -0.09 -15.61 -17.70
C TRP A 216 -0.82 -15.04 -18.92
N LYS A 217 -0.14 -14.31 -19.81
CA LYS A 217 -0.74 -13.92 -21.09
C LYS A 217 -0.81 -15.18 -21.97
N PRO A 218 -1.99 -15.56 -22.44
CA PRO A 218 -2.07 -16.59 -23.47
C PRO A 218 -1.24 -16.11 -24.66
N ASP A 219 -0.43 -17.00 -25.26
CA ASP A 219 0.17 -16.75 -26.56
C ASP A 219 -0.99 -16.48 -27.54
N VAL A 220 -1.31 -15.23 -27.76
CA VAL A 220 -2.12 -14.80 -28.88
C VAL A 220 -1.19 -15.08 -30.08
N LYS A 221 -1.27 -16.28 -30.62
CA LYS A 221 -0.79 -16.53 -31.98
C LYS A 221 -1.51 -15.49 -32.82
N GLU A 222 -0.79 -14.53 -33.35
CA GLU A 222 -1.29 -13.71 -34.44
C GLU A 222 -1.72 -14.68 -35.53
N GLY A 223 -3.00 -15.06 -35.45
CA GLY A 223 -3.65 -15.85 -36.48
C GLY A 223 -3.71 -14.95 -37.69
N GLY A 224 -2.82 -15.20 -38.65
CA GLY A 224 -2.95 -14.64 -39.97
C GLY A 224 -4.36 -14.95 -40.47
N ILE A 225 -5.05 -13.93 -40.89
CA ILE A 225 -6.11 -13.96 -41.89
C ILE A 225 -5.45 -13.71 -43.24
#